data_588f9f4d66e6617a4b0a3f5d59493b5d
#
_entry.id   588f9f4d66e6617a4b0a3f5d59493b5d
#
_cell.length_a   1.000
_cell.length_b   1.000
_cell.length_c   1.000
_cell.angle_alpha   90.00
_cell.angle_beta   90.00
_cell.angle_gamma   90.00
#
_symmetry.space_group_name_H-M   'P 1'
#
loop_
_entity.id
_entity.type
_entity.pdbx_description
1 polymer ?
#
loop_
_entity_poly.entity_id
_entity_poly.type
_entity_poly.pdbx_seq_one_letter_code
_entity_poly.pdbx_strand_id
1 'polypeptide(L)'
;IPEGYALLIQPRSGQSAKTKLRVANTPGLIDSGYRDEIGVIVENIEPPFKDIDYEFDDNGEIHIKSILHGEAYTIAEGQRFAQMRLVRVPKANFVEVSSVNEIGEDRNGGFGSTGLE
;
A
#
# COMPACT_ATOMS: atom_id res chain seq x y z
N ILE A 1 6.55 -15.21 15.37
CA ILE A 1 6.81 -13.87 15.96
C ILE A 1 6.58 -13.99 17.46
N PRO A 2 7.52 -13.53 18.33
CA PRO A 2 7.34 -13.56 19.77
C PRO A 2 6.16 -12.69 20.25
N GLU A 3 5.53 -13.06 21.37
CA GLU A 3 4.51 -12.22 22.00
C GLU A 3 5.10 -10.84 22.34
N GLY A 4 4.31 -9.79 22.18
CA GLY A 4 4.73 -8.39 22.34
C GLY A 4 5.47 -7.80 21.14
N TYR A 5 5.54 -8.53 20.03
CA TYR A 5 6.10 -8.07 18.75
C TYR A 5 5.16 -8.32 17.59
N ALA A 6 5.35 -7.56 16.54
CA ALA A 6 4.72 -7.76 15.24
C ALA A 6 5.72 -7.52 14.11
N LEU A 7 5.46 -8.06 12.92
CA LEU A 7 6.18 -7.70 11.70
C LEU A 7 5.37 -6.66 10.93
N LEU A 8 6.06 -5.62 10.47
CA LEU A 8 5.53 -4.65 9.52
C LEU A 8 6.10 -4.93 8.13
N ILE A 9 5.20 -5.15 7.16
CA ILE A 9 5.55 -5.25 5.74
C ILE A 9 5.49 -3.87 5.13
N GLN A 10 6.55 -3.49 4.41
CA GLN A 10 6.71 -2.16 3.83
C GLN A 10 7.29 -2.25 2.41
N PRO A 11 7.02 -1.26 1.54
CA PRO A 11 7.66 -1.17 0.24
C PRO A 11 9.16 -0.87 0.40
N ARG A 12 9.92 -1.23 -0.61
CA ARG A 12 11.32 -0.81 -0.77
C ARG A 12 11.37 0.44 -1.65
N SER A 13 12.13 1.44 -1.21
CA SER A 13 12.25 2.72 -1.92
C SER A 13 12.72 2.54 -3.37
N GLY A 14 13.69 1.67 -3.62
CA GLY A 14 14.19 1.40 -4.96
C GLY A 14 13.14 0.78 -5.89
N GLN A 15 12.29 -0.10 -5.37
CA GLN A 15 11.16 -0.67 -6.12
C GLN A 15 10.12 0.40 -6.44
N SER A 16 9.75 1.19 -5.43
CA SER A 16 8.75 2.25 -5.58
C SER A 16 9.21 3.37 -6.52
N ALA A 17 10.51 3.67 -6.57
CA ALA A 17 11.06 4.71 -7.44
C ALA A 17 11.16 4.26 -8.91
N LYS A 18 11.44 2.97 -9.17
CA LYS A 18 11.75 2.45 -10.50
C LYS A 18 10.55 1.79 -11.19
N THR A 19 9.48 1.49 -10.46
CA THR A 19 8.31 0.81 -11.00
C THR A 19 7.02 1.45 -10.52
N LYS A 20 5.91 1.05 -11.11
CA LYS A 20 4.57 1.38 -10.65
C LYS A 20 3.99 0.32 -9.70
N LEU A 21 4.79 -0.64 -9.27
CA LEU A 21 4.36 -1.60 -8.24
C LEU A 21 4.30 -0.93 -6.87
N ARG A 22 3.22 -1.21 -6.16
CA ARG A 22 2.99 -0.73 -4.78
C ARG A 22 2.64 -1.91 -3.89
N VAL A 23 3.10 -1.85 -2.64
CA VAL A 23 2.59 -2.75 -1.60
C VAL A 23 1.27 -2.15 -1.12
N ALA A 24 0.14 -2.79 -1.48
CA ALA A 24 -1.18 -2.20 -1.35
C ALA A 24 -1.61 -2.03 0.12
N ASN A 25 -1.40 -3.04 0.95
CA ASN A 25 -1.73 -2.98 2.38
C ASN A 25 -0.51 -2.53 3.21
N THR A 26 -0.02 -1.31 3.00
CA THR A 26 1.20 -0.85 3.69
C THR A 26 0.92 0.24 4.73
N PRO A 27 1.51 0.13 5.96
CA PRO A 27 2.28 -0.99 6.47
C PRO A 27 1.39 -2.20 6.82
N GLY A 28 1.63 -3.34 6.16
CA GLY A 28 0.95 -4.59 6.50
C GLY A 28 1.42 -5.07 7.88
N LEU A 29 0.47 -5.40 8.75
CA LEU A 29 0.76 -5.87 10.10
C LEU A 29 0.58 -7.39 10.19
N ILE A 30 1.58 -8.08 10.72
CA ILE A 30 1.52 -9.50 11.05
C ILE A 30 1.77 -9.64 12.55
N ASP A 31 0.77 -10.08 13.28
CA ASP A 31 0.83 -10.23 14.72
C ASP A 31 1.53 -11.53 15.18
N SER A 32 1.78 -11.64 16.47
CA SER A 32 2.44 -12.80 17.05
C SER A 32 1.59 -14.08 17.02
N GLY A 33 0.28 -13.96 16.79
CA GLY A 33 -0.67 -15.08 16.68
C GLY A 33 -0.74 -15.70 15.28
N TYR A 34 -0.24 -15.03 14.26
CA TYR A 34 -0.28 -15.51 12.88
C TYR A 34 0.60 -16.77 12.68
N ARG A 35 0.05 -17.82 12.05
CA ARG A 35 0.69 -19.13 11.89
C ARG A 35 0.67 -19.65 10.44
N ASP A 36 0.37 -18.79 9.48
CA ASP A 36 0.34 -19.17 8.08
C ASP A 36 1.48 -18.49 7.31
N GLU A 37 1.55 -18.71 6.00
CA GLU A 37 2.54 -18.12 5.11
C GLU A 37 2.36 -16.60 5.00
N ILE A 38 3.49 -15.88 4.99
CA ILE A 38 3.47 -14.43 4.86
C ILE A 38 3.25 -14.05 3.40
N GLY A 39 2.09 -13.46 3.11
CA GLY A 39 1.77 -12.89 1.81
C GLY A 39 2.06 -11.39 1.74
N VAL A 40 2.49 -10.92 0.59
CA VAL A 40 2.64 -9.48 0.28
C VAL A 40 1.67 -9.11 -0.83
N ILE A 41 0.72 -8.24 -0.52
CA ILE A 41 -0.26 -7.76 -1.50
C ILE A 41 0.39 -6.68 -2.35
N VAL A 42 0.48 -6.91 -3.65
CA VAL A 42 1.11 -6.01 -4.60
C VAL A 42 0.08 -5.52 -5.61
N GLU A 43 0.08 -4.23 -5.85
CA GLU A 43 -0.74 -3.55 -6.85
C GLU A 43 0.15 -2.93 -7.92
N ASN A 44 -0.23 -3.07 -9.18
CA ASN A 44 0.35 -2.32 -10.29
C ASN A 44 -0.54 -1.11 -10.57
N ILE A 45 -0.02 0.08 -10.27
CA ILE A 45 -0.74 1.35 -10.49
C ILE A 45 -0.42 1.98 -11.85
N GLU A 46 0.16 1.22 -12.78
CA GLU A 46 0.29 1.68 -14.16
C GLU A 46 -1.11 1.91 -14.75
N PRO A 47 -1.34 3.02 -15.46
CA PRO A 47 -2.62 3.24 -16.12
C PRO A 47 -2.98 2.04 -17.00
N PRO A 48 -4.23 1.53 -16.96
CA PRO A 48 -4.62 0.34 -17.70
C PRO A 48 -4.58 0.51 -19.22
N PHE A 49 -4.56 1.75 -19.70
CA PHE A 49 -4.56 2.06 -21.12
C PHE A 49 -3.56 3.18 -21.39
N LYS A 50 -2.53 2.89 -22.19
CA LYS A 50 -1.64 3.92 -22.74
C LYS A 50 -2.14 4.41 -24.09
N ASP A 51 -2.57 3.48 -24.95
CA ASP A 51 -3.02 3.76 -26.30
C ASP A 51 -4.15 2.78 -26.68
N ILE A 52 -5.13 3.30 -27.40
CA ILE A 52 -6.17 2.49 -28.05
C ILE A 52 -5.81 2.48 -29.52
N ASP A 53 -5.49 1.31 -30.04
CA ASP A 53 -5.30 1.09 -31.46
C ASP A 53 -6.64 0.76 -32.10
N TYR A 54 -7.00 1.48 -33.15
CA TYR A 54 -8.25 1.31 -33.85
C TYR A 54 -8.05 1.36 -35.37
N GLU A 55 -8.89 0.62 -36.06
CA GLU A 55 -8.98 0.62 -37.52
C GLU A 55 -10.39 1.05 -37.94
N PHE A 56 -10.45 1.70 -39.10
CA PHE A 56 -11.72 1.92 -39.79
C PHE A 56 -11.88 0.81 -40.84
N ASP A 57 -13.04 0.20 -40.91
CA ASP A 57 -13.37 -0.68 -42.00
C ASP A 57 -13.77 0.11 -43.28
N ASP A 58 -14.05 -0.62 -44.36
CA ASP A 58 -14.43 -0.04 -45.63
C ASP A 58 -15.75 0.73 -45.57
N ASN A 59 -16.56 0.55 -44.53
CA ASN A 59 -17.83 1.24 -44.30
C ASN A 59 -17.63 2.45 -43.37
N GLY A 60 -16.45 2.69 -42.85
CA GLY A 60 -16.12 3.76 -41.92
C GLY A 60 -16.48 3.45 -40.46
N GLU A 61 -16.78 2.18 -40.13
CA GLU A 61 -16.97 1.75 -38.73
C GLU A 61 -15.65 1.58 -38.02
N ILE A 62 -15.63 1.96 -36.73
CA ILE A 62 -14.44 1.88 -35.89
C ILE A 62 -14.35 0.51 -35.24
N HIS A 63 -13.26 -0.20 -35.51
CA HIS A 63 -12.92 -1.43 -34.85
C HIS A 63 -11.73 -1.21 -33.90
N ILE A 64 -11.91 -1.52 -32.61
CA ILE A 64 -10.82 -1.51 -31.64
C ILE A 64 -9.98 -2.74 -31.90
N LYS A 65 -8.76 -2.54 -32.40
CA LYS A 65 -7.83 -3.60 -32.77
C LYS A 65 -7.04 -4.13 -31.59
N SER A 66 -6.59 -3.26 -30.72
CA SER A 66 -5.90 -3.65 -29.48
C SER A 66 -6.10 -2.59 -28.40
N ILE A 67 -6.14 -3.06 -27.18
CA ILE A 67 -6.02 -2.21 -26.00
C ILE A 67 -4.66 -2.52 -25.42
N LEU A 68 -3.72 -1.57 -25.51
CA LEU A 68 -2.43 -1.70 -24.89
C LEU A 68 -2.60 -1.42 -23.39
N HIS A 69 -2.47 -2.47 -22.60
CA HIS A 69 -2.37 -2.35 -21.16
C HIS A 69 -1.04 -1.68 -20.80
N GLY A 70 -1.01 -0.98 -19.66
CA GLY A 70 0.20 -0.41 -19.11
C GLY A 70 1.32 -1.46 -18.92
N GLU A 71 2.51 -0.99 -18.59
CA GLU A 71 3.69 -1.82 -18.45
C GLU A 71 3.46 -2.97 -17.45
N ALA A 72 3.76 -4.20 -17.87
CA ALA A 72 3.71 -5.37 -17.02
C ALA A 72 5.06 -5.54 -16.30
N TYR A 73 5.00 -5.87 -15.00
CA TYR A 73 6.17 -6.14 -14.18
C TYR A 73 6.21 -7.60 -13.79
N THR A 74 7.39 -8.20 -13.90
CA THR A 74 7.63 -9.56 -13.42
C THR A 74 8.41 -9.50 -12.11
N ILE A 75 7.91 -10.17 -11.09
CA ILE A 75 8.65 -10.41 -9.85
C ILE A 75 9.17 -11.84 -9.92
N ALA A 76 10.48 -11.97 -10.10
CA ALA A 76 11.13 -13.27 -10.18
C ALA A 76 11.33 -13.87 -8.78
N GLU A 77 11.44 -15.19 -8.71
CA GLU A 77 11.82 -15.89 -7.47
C GLU A 77 13.16 -15.36 -6.94
N GLY A 78 13.24 -15.13 -5.64
CA GLY A 78 14.42 -14.54 -4.98
C GLY A 78 14.56 -13.03 -5.16
N GLN A 79 13.71 -12.38 -5.94
CA GLN A 79 13.74 -10.93 -6.09
C GLN A 79 13.22 -10.22 -4.84
N ARG A 80 14.00 -9.26 -4.33
CA ARG A 80 13.64 -8.44 -3.17
C ARG A 80 12.71 -7.30 -3.59
N PHE A 81 11.41 -7.44 -3.46
CA PHE A 81 10.41 -6.44 -3.85
C PHE A 81 9.72 -5.72 -2.68
N ALA A 82 9.76 -6.33 -1.49
CA ALA A 82 9.29 -5.74 -0.23
C ALA A 82 10.35 -5.87 0.85
N GLN A 83 10.11 -5.28 1.99
CA GLN A 83 10.93 -5.40 3.18
C GLN A 83 10.07 -5.54 4.42
N MET A 84 10.61 -6.13 5.47
CA MET A 84 9.91 -6.26 6.74
C MET A 84 10.81 -5.88 7.90
N ARG A 85 10.20 -5.43 9.00
CA ARG A 85 10.89 -5.16 10.24
C ARG A 85 10.08 -5.63 11.44
N LEU A 86 10.76 -6.12 12.44
CA LEU A 86 10.17 -6.47 13.73
C LEU A 86 9.98 -5.18 14.55
N VAL A 87 8.78 -5.01 15.11
CA VAL A 87 8.43 -3.88 15.97
C VAL A 87 7.88 -4.38 17.30
N ARG A 88 8.05 -3.61 18.36
CA ARG A 88 7.38 -3.85 19.64
C ARG A 88 5.93 -3.41 19.54
N VAL A 89 5.04 -4.21 20.12
CA VAL A 89 3.62 -3.88 20.28
C VAL A 89 3.34 -3.79 21.77
N PRO A 90 3.31 -2.59 22.35
CA PRO A 90 2.96 -2.44 23.76
C PRO A 90 1.51 -2.82 23.99
N LYS A 91 1.22 -3.45 25.13
CA LYS A 91 -0.15 -3.68 25.57
C LYS A 91 -0.73 -2.34 26.02
N ALA A 92 -1.90 -1.99 25.48
CA ALA A 92 -2.66 -0.80 25.88
C ALA A 92 -3.96 -1.23 26.58
N ASN A 93 -4.32 -0.54 27.64
CA ASN A 93 -5.64 -0.64 28.25
C ASN A 93 -6.47 0.52 27.73
N PHE A 94 -7.58 0.20 27.07
CA PHE A 94 -8.53 1.20 26.63
C PHE A 94 -9.55 1.46 27.75
N VAL A 95 -9.76 2.72 28.07
CA VAL A 95 -10.73 3.16 29.09
C VAL A 95 -11.73 4.06 28.39
N GLU A 96 -13.01 3.72 28.52
CA GLU A 96 -14.09 4.57 28.04
C GLU A 96 -14.25 5.79 28.96
N VAL A 97 -14.39 6.96 28.37
CA VAL A 97 -14.55 8.23 29.08
C VAL A 97 -15.70 9.03 28.48
N SER A 98 -16.34 9.87 29.29
CA SER A 98 -17.43 10.74 28.86
C SER A 98 -16.96 11.84 27.91
N SER A 99 -15.74 12.34 28.10
CA SER A 99 -15.10 13.33 27.23
C SER A 99 -13.59 13.18 27.24
N VAL A 100 -12.97 13.27 26.06
CA VAL A 100 -11.50 13.28 25.93
C VAL A 100 -10.85 14.52 26.56
N ASN A 101 -11.61 15.60 26.76
CA ASN A 101 -11.14 16.81 27.41
C ASN A 101 -10.85 16.65 28.91
N GLU A 102 -11.28 15.55 29.51
CA GLU A 102 -11.02 15.20 30.92
C GLU A 102 -9.64 14.54 31.11
N ILE A 103 -8.93 14.24 30.02
CA ILE A 103 -7.68 13.48 30.07
C ILE A 103 -6.54 14.28 29.41
N GLY A 104 -5.48 14.51 30.22
CA GLY A 104 -4.28 15.15 29.73
C GLY A 104 -4.44 16.62 29.42
N GLU A 105 -3.46 17.17 28.71
CA GLU A 105 -3.44 18.57 28.27
C GLU A 105 -3.73 18.65 26.77
N ASP A 106 -4.61 19.57 26.38
CA ASP A 106 -4.86 19.83 24.97
C ASP A 106 -3.68 20.59 24.36
N ARG A 107 -3.12 20.06 23.30
CA ARG A 107 -2.05 20.72 22.51
C ARG A 107 -2.56 21.94 21.71
N ASN A 108 -3.86 22.23 21.73
CA ASN A 108 -4.52 23.34 21.02
C ASN A 108 -4.22 23.34 19.49
N GLY A 109 -4.24 22.15 18.86
CA GLY A 109 -3.98 22.02 17.45
C GLY A 109 -4.63 20.77 16.84
N GLY A 110 -5.11 20.90 15.61
CA GLY A 110 -5.74 19.83 14.85
C GLY A 110 -5.29 19.82 13.38
N PHE A 111 -6.14 19.31 12.50
CA PHE A 111 -5.89 19.29 11.07
C PHE A 111 -5.65 20.70 10.52
N GLY A 112 -4.49 20.91 9.90
CA GLY A 112 -4.10 22.18 9.29
C GLY A 112 -3.59 23.23 10.28
N SER A 113 -3.44 22.94 11.59
CA SER A 113 -2.96 23.90 12.59
C SER A 113 -1.48 24.32 12.38
N THR A 114 -0.71 23.54 11.61
CA THR A 114 0.70 23.84 11.28
C THR A 114 0.86 24.58 9.95
N GLY A 115 -0.25 24.92 9.27
CA GLY A 115 -0.23 25.55 7.95
C GLY A 115 0.12 24.61 6.80
N LEU A 116 0.15 25.17 5.60
CA LEU A 116 0.58 24.50 4.37
C LEU A 116 1.90 25.10 3.82
N GLU A 117 2.55 25.96 4.60
CA GLU A 117 3.82 26.59 4.24
C GLU A 117 5.01 25.79 4.76
#